data_4af9d87084f30549cea0c5ecd77b3684
#
_entry.id   4af9d87084f30549cea0c5ecd77b3684
#
_cell.length_a   1.000
_cell.length_b   1.000
_cell.length_c   1.000
_cell.angle_alpha   90.00
_cell.angle_beta   90.00
_cell.angle_gamma   90.00
#
_symmetry.space_group_name_H-M   'P 1'
#
loop_
_entity.id
_entity.type
_entity.pdbx_description
1 polymer ?
#
loop_
_entity_poly.entity_id
_entity_poly.type
_entity_poly.pdbx_seq_one_letter_code
_entity_poly.pdbx_strand_id
1 'polypeptide(L)'
;LDFLKSKISKKTLLMAVVKASAYGSDSLIVSRKLEEQGVDYLAVAYTSEGIELRENGIKIPILVLHPQVNDFDKIIHYKLEPSIYSFRILKAFMSNHNFDPGYPFQIKFNTGLNRLGFYKSQLEELIESLQKLKPNFIFSHLGASDDVSEKDFTKKQIKEFSSIADIFESKIGSKIKRHILNTSGILNFSNSQFDMVRSGVGLYGFGNDSKYNLKLKPVINLKTIISQIHQIKKGDSVGYNRGFIAKKNMTTATLPIGHADGINRQYGNGEGQVMVNGKFAPTIGNICMDMMMVDVSSINCEEGDLVIIFDDKNISAERFAESIGTISYEILTALSKRIKRVVLNLS
;
A
#
# COMPACT_ATOMS: atom_id res chain seq x y z
N LEU A 1 -6.12 5.78 11.95
CA LEU A 1 -5.01 6.69 12.25
C LEU A 1 -4.73 6.75 13.76
N ASP A 2 -5.71 7.03 14.62
CA ASP A 2 -5.56 7.24 16.07
C ASP A 2 -4.92 6.05 16.79
N PHE A 3 -5.33 4.82 16.40
CA PHE A 3 -4.70 3.61 16.92
C PHE A 3 -3.20 3.55 16.63
N LEU A 4 -2.76 3.93 15.43
CA LEU A 4 -1.34 3.98 15.10
C LEU A 4 -0.63 5.10 15.86
N LYS A 5 -1.24 6.29 15.96
CA LYS A 5 -0.71 7.39 16.77
C LYS A 5 -0.57 7.01 18.25
N SER A 6 -1.48 6.19 18.81
CA SER A 6 -1.37 5.69 20.18
C SER A 6 -0.20 4.74 20.43
N LYS A 7 0.44 4.22 19.37
CA LYS A 7 1.59 3.30 19.46
C LYS A 7 2.94 3.98 19.36
N ILE A 8 2.97 5.26 19.08
CA ILE A 8 4.18 6.04 18.93
C ILE A 8 4.28 7.15 19.98
N SER A 9 5.50 7.61 20.25
CA SER A 9 5.75 8.75 21.13
C SER A 9 5.17 10.04 20.52
N LYS A 10 4.71 10.96 21.33
CA LYS A 10 4.25 12.29 20.90
C LYS A 10 5.32 13.09 20.13
N LYS A 11 6.61 12.75 20.27
CA LYS A 11 7.74 13.39 19.57
C LYS A 11 8.08 12.71 18.26
N THR A 12 7.58 11.50 18.02
CA THR A 12 7.87 10.73 16.82
C THR A 12 6.92 11.14 15.70
N LEU A 13 7.47 11.54 14.56
CA LEU A 13 6.71 11.93 13.38
C LEU A 13 6.06 10.70 12.72
N LEU A 14 4.92 10.91 12.10
CA LEU A 14 4.21 9.89 11.33
C LEU A 14 4.21 10.24 9.83
N MET A 15 4.85 9.38 9.04
CA MET A 15 4.78 9.44 7.58
C MET A 15 3.71 8.47 7.06
N ALA A 16 2.73 8.99 6.35
CA ALA A 16 1.71 8.20 5.69
C ALA A 16 2.13 7.81 4.26
N VAL A 17 2.08 6.51 3.94
CA VAL A 17 2.44 6.01 2.62
C VAL A 17 1.19 5.94 1.74
N VAL A 18 1.12 6.81 0.74
CA VAL A 18 -0.05 7.01 -0.16
C VAL A 18 0.24 6.66 -1.62
N LYS A 19 1.30 5.88 -1.87
CA LYS A 19 1.67 5.39 -3.21
C LYS A 19 0.60 4.47 -3.81
N ALA A 20 0.67 4.22 -5.11
CA ALA A 20 -0.25 3.37 -5.87
C ALA A 20 -1.72 3.81 -5.67
N SER A 21 -2.00 5.10 -5.92
CA SER A 21 -3.32 5.70 -5.70
C SER A 21 -3.84 5.49 -4.28
N ALA A 22 -2.97 5.71 -3.26
CA ALA A 22 -3.28 5.44 -1.86
C ALA A 22 -3.82 4.01 -1.66
N TYR A 23 -3.03 3.02 -2.09
CA TYR A 23 -3.41 1.61 -2.08
C TYR A 23 -4.75 1.34 -2.79
N GLY A 24 -4.93 1.93 -3.97
CA GLY A 24 -6.14 1.75 -4.79
C GLY A 24 -7.37 2.54 -4.34
N SER A 25 -7.27 3.35 -3.27
CA SER A 25 -8.38 4.17 -2.78
C SER A 25 -8.62 5.40 -3.67
N ASP A 26 -7.84 6.42 -3.45
CA ASP A 26 -7.67 7.66 -4.20
C ASP A 26 -6.61 8.49 -3.48
N SER A 27 -5.48 8.77 -4.15
CA SER A 27 -4.35 9.45 -3.52
C SER A 27 -4.70 10.84 -2.99
N LEU A 28 -5.52 11.58 -3.72
CA LEU A 28 -5.87 12.94 -3.35
C LEU A 28 -6.85 13.01 -2.17
N ILE A 29 -7.92 12.20 -2.22
CA ILE A 29 -8.92 12.13 -1.14
C ILE A 29 -8.25 11.72 0.16
N VAL A 30 -7.45 10.65 0.11
CA VAL A 30 -6.76 10.11 1.29
C VAL A 30 -5.72 11.09 1.81
N SER A 31 -4.90 11.71 0.93
CA SER A 31 -3.85 12.64 1.35
C SER A 31 -4.41 13.91 2.00
N ARG A 32 -5.49 14.49 1.45
CA ARG A 32 -6.18 15.62 2.09
C ARG A 32 -6.68 15.27 3.48
N LYS A 33 -7.31 14.11 3.62
CA LYS A 33 -7.80 13.67 4.93
C LYS A 33 -6.68 13.42 5.93
N LEU A 34 -5.56 12.86 5.50
CA LEU A 34 -4.40 12.64 6.35
C LEU A 34 -3.72 13.95 6.75
N GLU A 35 -3.61 14.92 5.84
CA GLU A 35 -3.09 16.26 6.12
C GLU A 35 -3.98 16.99 7.14
N GLU A 36 -5.32 17.00 6.96
CA GLU A 36 -6.29 17.53 7.93
C GLU A 36 -6.17 16.88 9.31
N GLN A 37 -5.85 15.59 9.36
CA GLN A 37 -5.68 14.84 10.59
C GLN A 37 -4.27 14.99 11.21
N GLY A 38 -3.44 15.88 10.69
CA GLY A 38 -2.12 16.21 11.24
C GLY A 38 -1.12 15.05 11.11
N VAL A 39 -1.02 14.45 9.93
CA VAL A 39 0.10 13.59 9.57
C VAL A 39 1.27 14.48 9.16
N ASP A 40 2.49 14.12 9.55
CA ASP A 40 3.67 14.99 9.38
C ASP A 40 4.27 14.92 7.97
N TYR A 41 4.19 13.76 7.32
CA TYR A 41 4.78 13.45 6.02
C TYR A 41 3.87 12.57 5.18
N LEU A 42 3.95 12.72 3.86
CA LEU A 42 3.48 11.71 2.92
C LEU A 42 4.67 11.00 2.26
N ALA A 43 4.46 9.78 1.78
CA ALA A 43 5.41 9.08 0.93
C ALA A 43 4.70 8.48 -0.29
N VAL A 44 5.29 8.70 -1.45
CA VAL A 44 4.87 8.17 -2.74
C VAL A 44 5.96 7.31 -3.35
N ALA A 45 5.64 6.47 -4.33
CA ALA A 45 6.64 5.65 -5.00
C ALA A 45 7.45 6.48 -6.01
N TYR A 46 6.76 7.21 -6.86
CA TYR A 46 7.31 7.91 -8.01
C TYR A 46 7.03 9.41 -7.97
N THR A 47 7.85 10.16 -8.69
CA THR A 47 7.74 11.63 -8.79
C THR A 47 6.39 12.09 -9.31
N SER A 48 5.81 11.38 -10.28
CA SER A 48 4.49 11.71 -10.85
C SER A 48 3.35 11.68 -9.81
N GLU A 49 3.38 10.74 -8.87
CA GLU A 49 2.40 10.70 -7.79
C GLU A 49 2.52 11.92 -6.85
N GLY A 50 3.77 12.34 -6.56
CA GLY A 50 4.02 13.53 -5.75
C GLY A 50 3.60 14.82 -6.44
N ILE A 51 3.80 14.92 -7.76
CA ILE A 51 3.35 16.05 -8.58
C ILE A 51 1.83 16.18 -8.51
N GLU A 52 1.11 15.07 -8.75
CA GLU A 52 -0.36 15.04 -8.67
C GLU A 52 -0.86 15.61 -7.34
N LEU A 53 -0.25 15.22 -6.22
CA LEU A 53 -0.60 15.72 -4.90
C LEU A 53 -0.29 17.22 -4.75
N ARG A 54 0.86 17.70 -5.22
CA ARG A 54 1.23 19.11 -5.15
C ARG A 54 0.33 20.02 -5.99
N GLU A 55 0.03 19.63 -7.23
CA GLU A 55 -0.86 20.37 -8.12
C GLU A 55 -2.28 20.48 -7.55
N ASN A 56 -2.67 19.51 -6.72
CA ASN A 56 -3.95 19.51 -6.02
C ASN A 56 -3.91 20.10 -4.60
N GLY A 57 -2.83 20.81 -4.24
CA GLY A 57 -2.78 21.67 -3.06
C GLY A 57 -2.29 21.03 -1.76
N ILE A 58 -1.78 19.79 -1.77
CA ILE A 58 -1.15 19.16 -0.60
C ILE A 58 0.13 19.93 -0.25
N LYS A 59 0.30 20.34 1.02
CA LYS A 59 1.38 21.24 1.48
C LYS A 59 2.45 20.54 2.30
N ILE A 60 2.09 19.51 3.10
CA ILE A 60 3.04 18.80 3.96
C ILE A 60 4.16 18.14 3.13
N PRO A 61 5.35 17.86 3.71
CA PRO A 61 6.44 17.23 3.00
C PRO A 61 6.05 15.90 2.35
N ILE A 62 6.54 15.66 1.13
CA ILE A 62 6.29 14.43 0.36
C ILE A 62 7.62 13.79 -0.01
N LEU A 63 7.88 12.59 0.52
CA LEU A 63 9.04 11.78 0.16
C LEU A 63 8.75 10.95 -1.09
N VAL A 64 9.60 11.09 -2.12
CA VAL A 64 9.63 10.20 -3.29
C VAL A 64 10.57 9.05 -2.99
N LEU A 65 10.03 7.84 -2.82
CA LEU A 65 10.78 6.66 -2.40
C LEU A 65 11.70 6.09 -3.49
N HIS A 66 11.38 6.34 -4.77
CA HIS A 66 12.12 5.82 -5.92
C HIS A 66 12.22 6.87 -7.04
N PRO A 67 12.92 8.00 -6.80
CA PRO A 67 13.18 8.98 -7.84
C PRO A 67 14.06 8.38 -8.94
N GLN A 68 13.88 8.84 -10.17
CA GLN A 68 14.69 8.49 -11.32
C GLN A 68 15.68 9.62 -11.66
N VAL A 69 16.72 9.32 -12.42
CA VAL A 69 17.77 10.30 -12.79
C VAL A 69 17.18 11.56 -13.45
N ASN A 70 16.15 11.39 -14.27
CA ASN A 70 15.53 12.48 -15.04
C ASN A 70 14.42 13.23 -14.27
N ASP A 71 14.23 12.92 -13.00
CA ASP A 71 13.13 13.47 -12.21
C ASP A 71 13.51 14.75 -11.44
N PHE A 72 14.81 15.04 -11.28
CA PHE A 72 15.26 16.03 -10.30
C PHE A 72 14.79 17.47 -10.61
N ASP A 73 14.64 17.87 -11.88
CA ASP A 73 14.02 19.16 -12.22
C ASP A 73 12.61 19.25 -11.65
N LYS A 74 11.81 18.21 -11.84
CA LYS A 74 10.44 18.15 -11.36
C LYS A 74 10.40 18.05 -9.82
N ILE A 75 11.27 17.24 -9.22
CA ILE A 75 11.37 17.10 -7.76
C ILE A 75 11.61 18.46 -7.12
N ILE A 76 12.58 19.24 -7.63
CA ILE A 76 12.92 20.57 -7.12
C ILE A 76 11.78 21.56 -7.38
N HIS A 77 11.24 21.60 -8.61
CA HIS A 77 10.15 22.49 -8.97
C HIS A 77 8.90 22.30 -8.09
N TYR A 78 8.50 21.05 -7.86
CA TYR A 78 7.32 20.70 -7.05
C TYR A 78 7.62 20.56 -5.55
N LYS A 79 8.83 20.90 -5.09
CA LYS A 79 9.25 20.82 -3.69
C LYS A 79 8.98 19.44 -3.06
N LEU A 80 9.43 18.39 -3.75
CA LEU A 80 9.36 17.00 -3.26
C LEU A 80 10.71 16.60 -2.65
N GLU A 81 10.72 15.75 -1.63
CA GLU A 81 11.96 15.23 -1.05
C GLU A 81 12.39 13.93 -1.75
N PRO A 82 13.59 13.85 -2.37
CA PRO A 82 14.06 12.62 -2.97
C PRO A 82 14.68 11.67 -1.95
N SER A 83 14.45 10.36 -2.14
CA SER A 83 15.21 9.29 -1.50
C SER A 83 16.47 8.99 -2.31
N ILE A 84 17.63 9.23 -1.75
CA ILE A 84 18.93 8.92 -2.35
C ILE A 84 19.35 7.50 -1.93
N TYR A 85 19.38 6.57 -2.86
CA TYR A 85 19.58 5.15 -2.58
C TYR A 85 20.77 4.52 -3.32
N SER A 86 21.50 5.31 -4.14
CA SER A 86 22.69 4.87 -4.85
C SER A 86 23.55 6.06 -5.26
N PHE A 87 24.84 5.85 -5.55
CA PHE A 87 25.75 6.88 -6.05
C PHE A 87 25.28 7.50 -7.38
N ARG A 88 24.66 6.68 -8.26
CA ARG A 88 24.08 7.19 -9.51
C ARG A 88 22.99 8.23 -9.25
N ILE A 89 22.11 7.99 -8.29
CA ILE A 89 21.03 8.92 -7.91
C ILE A 89 21.60 10.14 -7.17
N LEU A 90 22.58 9.96 -6.29
CA LEU A 90 23.28 11.06 -5.64
C LEU A 90 23.94 12.00 -6.67
N LYS A 91 24.70 11.43 -7.60
CA LYS A 91 25.33 12.19 -8.68
C LYS A 91 24.32 12.98 -9.51
N ALA A 92 23.21 12.35 -9.92
CA ALA A 92 22.16 13.01 -10.70
C ALA A 92 21.50 14.14 -9.92
N PHE A 93 21.27 13.97 -8.61
CA PHE A 93 20.74 15.01 -7.73
C PHE A 93 21.68 16.20 -7.65
N MET A 94 22.96 15.97 -7.33
CA MET A 94 23.97 17.03 -7.16
C MET A 94 24.35 17.73 -8.48
N SER A 95 24.25 17.04 -9.62
CA SER A 95 24.55 17.62 -10.95
C SER A 95 23.36 18.33 -11.58
N ASN A 96 22.22 18.44 -10.91
CA ASN A 96 21.07 19.15 -11.42
C ASN A 96 21.35 20.66 -11.43
N HIS A 97 20.98 21.37 -12.51
CA HIS A 97 21.24 22.80 -12.66
C HIS A 97 20.47 23.69 -11.67
N ASN A 98 19.37 23.17 -11.09
CA ASN A 98 18.61 23.84 -10.03
C ASN A 98 18.98 23.36 -8.63
N PHE A 99 20.10 22.61 -8.49
CA PHE A 99 20.52 22.06 -7.21
C PHE A 99 20.89 23.17 -6.22
N ASP A 100 20.29 23.08 -5.04
CA ASP A 100 20.62 23.91 -3.88
C ASP A 100 21.20 22.98 -2.77
N PRO A 101 22.38 23.27 -2.22
CA PRO A 101 22.95 22.52 -1.10
C PRO A 101 22.07 22.45 0.14
N GLY A 102 21.13 23.38 0.31
CA GLY A 102 20.12 23.37 1.38
C GLY A 102 18.85 22.58 1.05
N TYR A 103 18.75 22.01 -0.15
CA TYR A 103 17.55 21.27 -0.54
C TYR A 103 17.35 19.99 0.28
N PRO A 104 16.12 19.75 0.80
CA PRO A 104 15.85 18.59 1.65
C PRO A 104 15.89 17.28 0.85
N PHE A 105 16.58 16.28 1.39
CA PHE A 105 16.64 14.93 0.86
C PHE A 105 16.83 13.90 1.97
N GLN A 106 16.58 12.63 1.66
CA GLN A 106 16.76 11.54 2.61
C GLN A 106 17.65 10.45 2.01
N ILE A 107 18.51 9.83 2.83
CA ILE A 107 19.38 8.74 2.40
C ILE A 107 18.82 7.40 2.85
N LYS A 108 18.74 6.46 1.92
CA LYS A 108 18.28 5.11 2.19
C LYS A 108 19.43 4.13 2.34
N PHE A 109 19.42 3.36 3.44
CA PHE A 109 20.35 2.27 3.69
C PHE A 109 19.68 0.91 3.50
N ASN A 110 20.46 -0.06 3.03
CA ASN A 110 20.06 -1.46 2.97
C ASN A 110 20.60 -2.19 4.20
N THR A 111 19.70 -2.73 5.00
CA THR A 111 20.02 -3.51 6.19
C THR A 111 19.50 -4.95 6.11
N GLY A 112 19.33 -5.48 4.89
CA GLY A 112 18.96 -6.88 4.67
C GLY A 112 17.71 -7.12 3.82
N LEU A 113 16.92 -6.08 3.46
CA LEU A 113 15.83 -6.25 2.51
C LEU A 113 16.31 -6.46 1.06
N ASN A 114 17.54 -5.99 0.73
CA ASN A 114 18.22 -6.18 -0.54
C ASN A 114 17.44 -5.68 -1.77
N ARG A 115 16.71 -4.57 -1.60
CA ARG A 115 15.92 -3.97 -2.67
C ARG A 115 16.51 -2.65 -3.18
N LEU A 116 16.78 -1.70 -2.30
CA LEU A 116 17.40 -0.39 -2.57
C LEU A 116 18.10 0.12 -1.31
N GLY A 117 19.15 0.91 -1.48
CA GLY A 117 19.87 1.60 -0.41
C GLY A 117 21.35 1.25 -0.37
N PHE A 118 22.14 2.13 0.24
CA PHE A 118 23.58 1.95 0.43
C PHE A 118 23.84 0.86 1.48
N TYR A 119 24.89 0.07 1.26
CA TYR A 119 25.39 -0.85 2.28
C TYR A 119 26.27 -0.12 3.31
N LYS A 120 26.40 -0.70 4.49
CA LYS A 120 27.30 -0.20 5.54
C LYS A 120 28.74 -0.05 5.04
N SER A 121 29.20 -0.96 4.19
CA SER A 121 30.55 -0.91 3.57
C SER A 121 30.77 0.28 2.64
N GLN A 122 29.71 0.93 2.16
CA GLN A 122 29.78 2.10 1.28
C GLN A 122 29.72 3.43 2.06
N LEU A 123 29.70 3.38 3.39
CA LEU A 123 29.42 4.54 4.23
C LEU A 123 30.50 5.62 4.11
N GLU A 124 31.78 5.25 4.04
CA GLU A 124 32.89 6.20 3.91
C GLU A 124 32.84 6.91 2.56
N GLU A 125 32.76 6.16 1.46
CA GLU A 125 32.62 6.71 0.12
C GLU A 125 31.38 7.61 -0.02
N LEU A 126 30.25 7.21 0.62
CA LEU A 126 29.05 8.03 0.62
C LEU A 126 29.26 9.37 1.32
N ILE A 127 29.87 9.38 2.51
CA ILE A 127 30.13 10.61 3.28
C ILE A 127 31.07 11.55 2.51
N GLU A 128 32.11 11.02 1.90
CA GLU A 128 33.00 11.80 1.02
C GLU A 128 32.23 12.38 -0.18
N SER A 129 31.38 11.57 -0.82
CA SER A 129 30.58 11.98 -1.97
C SER A 129 29.55 13.05 -1.65
N LEU A 130 29.10 13.15 -0.40
CA LEU A 130 28.14 14.16 0.04
C LEU A 130 28.72 15.58 0.09
N GLN A 131 30.06 15.76 0.11
CA GLN A 131 30.72 17.08 0.07
C GLN A 131 30.14 18.08 1.09
N LYS A 132 29.88 17.63 2.31
CA LYS A 132 29.23 18.39 3.42
C LYS A 132 27.71 18.57 3.32
N LEU A 133 27.04 18.03 2.29
CA LEU A 133 25.57 18.00 2.27
C LEU A 133 25.03 17.20 3.45
N LYS A 134 23.94 17.67 4.04
CA LYS A 134 23.31 17.02 5.18
C LYS A 134 21.90 16.55 4.80
N PRO A 135 21.62 15.24 4.83
CA PRO A 135 20.28 14.76 4.62
C PRO A 135 19.37 15.15 5.80
N ASN A 136 18.08 15.37 5.53
CA ASN A 136 17.09 15.59 6.59
C ASN A 136 16.90 14.34 7.44
N PHE A 137 16.90 13.19 6.79
CA PHE A 137 16.77 11.88 7.42
C PHE A 137 17.67 10.85 6.75
N ILE A 138 18.03 9.85 7.53
CA ILE A 138 18.47 8.57 7.01
C ILE A 138 17.44 7.49 7.35
N PHE A 139 17.28 6.49 6.47
CA PHE A 139 16.28 5.47 6.71
C PHE A 139 16.62 4.11 6.12
N SER A 140 15.96 3.08 6.64
CA SER A 140 15.96 1.73 6.07
C SER A 140 14.53 1.16 6.04
N HIS A 141 14.39 -0.12 5.70
CA HIS A 141 13.10 -0.79 5.64
C HIS A 141 13.21 -2.22 6.17
N LEU A 142 12.31 -2.59 7.07
CA LEU A 142 12.24 -3.93 7.64
C LEU A 142 11.67 -4.93 6.63
N GLY A 143 12.27 -6.12 6.55
CA GLY A 143 11.89 -7.16 5.60
C GLY A 143 10.84 -8.14 6.11
N ALA A 144 10.78 -8.36 7.43
CA ALA A 144 9.95 -9.39 8.03
C ALA A 144 9.38 -8.98 9.41
N SER A 145 8.97 -7.71 9.55
CA SER A 145 8.50 -7.16 10.84
C SER A 145 7.12 -7.65 11.25
N ASP A 146 6.39 -8.30 10.38
CA ASP A 146 5.09 -8.95 10.56
C ASP A 146 5.20 -10.41 10.95
N ASP A 147 6.32 -11.06 10.64
CA ASP A 147 6.54 -12.47 10.95
C ASP A 147 7.22 -12.63 12.32
N VAL A 148 6.52 -13.28 13.26
CA VAL A 148 7.04 -13.54 14.62
C VAL A 148 8.24 -14.49 14.59
N SER A 149 8.30 -15.42 13.64
CA SER A 149 9.42 -16.37 13.48
C SER A 149 10.71 -15.66 13.06
N GLU A 150 10.61 -14.53 12.35
CA GLU A 150 11.71 -13.71 11.84
C GLU A 150 12.09 -12.54 12.76
N LYS A 151 11.68 -12.60 14.02
CA LYS A 151 11.92 -11.54 15.01
C LYS A 151 13.40 -11.20 15.18
N ASP A 152 14.27 -12.21 15.15
CA ASP A 152 15.71 -12.01 15.35
C ASP A 152 16.37 -11.39 14.10
N PHE A 153 15.91 -11.74 12.90
CA PHE A 153 16.30 -11.06 11.67
C PHE A 153 15.90 -9.58 11.72
N THR A 154 14.68 -9.27 12.12
CA THR A 154 14.19 -7.89 12.25
C THR A 154 15.00 -7.09 13.28
N LYS A 155 15.34 -7.67 14.44
CA LYS A 155 16.23 -7.03 15.44
C LYS A 155 17.64 -6.78 14.88
N LYS A 156 18.17 -7.73 14.10
CA LYS A 156 19.47 -7.56 13.43
C LYS A 156 19.44 -6.38 12.46
N GLN A 157 18.39 -6.23 11.65
CA GLN A 157 18.21 -5.09 10.76
C GLN A 157 18.20 -3.76 11.53
N ILE A 158 17.46 -3.69 12.64
CA ILE A 158 17.37 -2.50 13.51
C ILE A 158 18.72 -2.16 14.10
N LYS A 159 19.45 -3.16 14.63
CA LYS A 159 20.80 -2.98 15.21
C LYS A 159 21.81 -2.50 14.17
N GLU A 160 21.79 -3.08 12.98
CA GLU A 160 22.65 -2.66 11.87
C GLU A 160 22.36 -1.21 11.45
N PHE A 161 21.08 -0.86 11.30
CA PHE A 161 20.67 0.51 11.00
C PHE A 161 21.13 1.51 12.07
N SER A 162 20.98 1.18 13.36
CA SER A 162 21.48 2.01 14.45
C SER A 162 22.99 2.21 14.35
N SER A 163 23.75 1.15 14.11
CA SER A 163 25.20 1.22 13.91
C SER A 163 25.61 2.11 12.72
N ILE A 164 24.90 2.00 11.60
CA ILE A 164 25.12 2.87 10.43
C ILE A 164 24.87 4.33 10.82
N ALA A 165 23.77 4.61 11.50
CA ALA A 165 23.40 5.95 11.91
C ALA A 165 24.44 6.56 12.86
N ASP A 166 24.91 5.81 13.84
CA ASP A 166 25.91 6.29 14.83
C ASP A 166 27.25 6.60 14.15
N ILE A 167 27.70 5.76 13.21
CA ILE A 167 28.93 6.03 12.43
C ILE A 167 28.73 7.27 11.54
N PHE A 168 27.58 7.37 10.86
CA PHE A 168 27.24 8.50 10.00
C PHE A 168 27.27 9.82 10.79
N GLU A 169 26.59 9.87 11.95
CA GLU A 169 26.58 11.04 12.83
C GLU A 169 27.98 11.43 13.32
N SER A 170 28.78 10.44 13.73
CA SER A 170 30.15 10.67 14.19
C SER A 170 31.03 11.30 13.09
N LYS A 171 30.90 10.84 11.84
CA LYS A 171 31.68 11.31 10.70
C LYS A 171 31.27 12.70 10.20
N ILE A 172 29.96 13.01 10.19
CA ILE A 172 29.47 14.32 9.75
C ILE A 172 29.43 15.37 10.87
N GLY A 173 29.71 14.97 12.12
CA GLY A 173 29.78 15.89 13.29
C GLY A 173 28.41 16.48 13.70
N SER A 174 27.31 15.86 13.37
CA SER A 174 25.97 16.32 13.75
C SER A 174 24.96 15.19 13.82
N LYS A 175 23.94 15.33 14.69
CA LYS A 175 22.83 14.39 14.74
C LYS A 175 22.01 14.40 13.47
N ILE A 176 21.55 13.22 13.05
CA ILE A 176 20.69 13.00 11.89
C ILE A 176 19.39 12.30 12.33
N LYS A 177 18.28 12.82 11.90
CA LYS A 177 16.99 12.16 12.12
C LYS A 177 16.93 10.83 11.37
N ARG A 178 16.28 9.82 11.97
CA ARG A 178 16.28 8.47 11.46
C ARG A 178 14.92 7.80 11.52
N HIS A 179 14.61 6.91 10.56
CA HIS A 179 13.40 6.09 10.59
C HIS A 179 13.60 4.73 9.91
N ILE A 180 12.95 3.70 10.45
CA ILE A 180 13.02 2.34 9.90
C ILE A 180 11.66 1.63 9.92
N LEU A 181 10.82 1.86 10.94
CA LEU A 181 9.60 1.11 11.16
C LEU A 181 8.56 1.36 10.06
N ASN A 182 8.01 0.28 9.51
CA ASN A 182 6.78 0.22 8.73
C ASN A 182 5.57 -0.06 9.65
N THR A 183 4.38 -0.31 9.12
CA THR A 183 3.18 -0.62 9.92
C THR A 183 3.42 -1.71 10.96
N SER A 184 3.90 -2.88 10.52
CA SER A 184 4.16 -4.02 11.42
C SER A 184 5.29 -3.71 12.41
N GLY A 185 6.28 -2.93 11.99
CA GLY A 185 7.33 -2.43 12.87
C GLY A 185 6.80 -1.53 13.98
N ILE A 186 5.84 -0.63 13.69
CA ILE A 186 5.17 0.21 14.69
C ILE A 186 4.46 -0.68 15.73
N LEU A 187 3.80 -1.73 15.27
CA LEU A 187 3.00 -2.61 16.13
C LEU A 187 3.84 -3.57 16.97
N ASN A 188 4.96 -4.09 16.43
CA ASN A 188 5.73 -5.17 17.03
C ASN A 188 7.08 -4.72 17.63
N PHE A 189 7.62 -3.55 17.23
CA PHE A 189 8.95 -3.06 17.59
C PHE A 189 8.93 -1.58 18.00
N SER A 190 7.89 -1.12 18.69
CA SER A 190 7.65 0.28 19.05
C SER A 190 8.82 0.97 19.77
N ASN A 191 9.68 0.23 20.47
CA ASN A 191 10.88 0.78 21.11
C ASN A 191 11.94 1.30 20.12
N SER A 192 11.81 0.98 18.82
CA SER A 192 12.73 1.38 17.75
C SER A 192 12.14 2.42 16.81
N GLN A 193 11.19 3.24 17.28
CA GLN A 193 10.47 4.23 16.47
C GLN A 193 11.31 5.39 15.97
N PHE A 194 12.46 5.67 16.62
CA PHE A 194 13.35 6.78 16.30
C PHE A 194 12.61 8.13 16.17
N ASP A 195 13.02 8.96 15.18
CA ASP A 195 12.42 10.29 14.98
C ASP A 195 11.14 10.26 14.16
N MET A 196 10.94 9.21 13.33
CA MET A 196 9.77 9.07 12.47
C MET A 196 9.44 7.59 12.23
N VAL A 197 8.17 7.30 11.99
CA VAL A 197 7.69 5.98 11.56
C VAL A 197 6.88 6.12 10.27
N ARG A 198 6.74 5.02 9.51
CA ARG A 198 5.97 5.00 8.27
C ARG A 198 4.83 4.00 8.37
N SER A 199 3.62 4.44 8.07
CA SER A 199 2.47 3.54 7.94
C SER A 199 1.91 3.59 6.53
N GLY A 200 1.71 2.41 5.94
CA GLY A 200 0.98 2.21 4.69
C GLY A 200 -0.29 1.44 4.99
N VAL A 201 -0.26 0.13 4.85
CA VAL A 201 -1.43 -0.75 4.97
C VAL A 201 -2.21 -0.58 6.27
N GLY A 202 -1.56 -0.21 7.36
CA GLY A 202 -2.23 0.07 8.64
C GLY A 202 -3.21 1.25 8.59
N LEU A 203 -2.98 2.23 7.71
CA LEU A 203 -3.91 3.33 7.48
C LEU A 203 -5.16 2.87 6.72
N TYR A 204 -5.06 1.76 6.00
CA TYR A 204 -6.16 1.15 5.23
C TYR A 204 -6.87 0.02 5.99
N GLY A 205 -6.46 -0.24 7.24
CA GLY A 205 -7.17 -1.14 8.14
C GLY A 205 -6.56 -2.52 8.33
N PHE A 206 -5.31 -2.75 7.88
CA PHE A 206 -4.66 -4.07 7.97
C PHE A 206 -3.33 -3.98 8.71
N GLY A 207 -3.14 -4.87 9.70
CA GLY A 207 -1.94 -4.92 10.55
C GLY A 207 -0.97 -6.06 10.20
N ASN A 208 -1.30 -6.91 9.22
CA ASN A 208 -0.60 -8.16 8.91
C ASN A 208 -0.51 -9.14 10.10
N ASP A 209 -1.41 -9.00 11.07
CA ASP A 209 -1.53 -9.87 12.25
C ASP A 209 -2.97 -9.78 12.76
N SER A 210 -3.64 -10.89 12.92
CA SER A 210 -5.05 -10.98 13.31
C SER A 210 -5.37 -10.21 14.60
N LYS A 211 -4.48 -10.21 15.58
CA LYS A 211 -4.65 -9.49 16.86
C LYS A 211 -4.72 -7.97 16.68
N TYR A 212 -4.09 -7.42 15.62
CA TYR A 212 -4.11 -5.99 15.31
C TYR A 212 -5.20 -5.64 14.32
N ASN A 213 -5.56 -6.55 13.41
CA ASN A 213 -6.67 -6.37 12.47
C ASN A 213 -7.98 -6.10 13.21
N LEU A 214 -8.21 -6.71 14.36
CA LEU A 214 -9.37 -6.44 15.22
C LEU A 214 -9.44 -4.98 15.75
N LYS A 215 -8.30 -4.24 15.77
CA LYS A 215 -8.20 -2.86 16.26
C LYS A 215 -8.10 -1.84 15.12
N LEU A 216 -7.90 -2.30 13.92
CA LEU A 216 -7.84 -1.49 12.72
C LEU A 216 -9.17 -1.63 11.97
N LYS A 217 -9.63 -0.54 11.37
CA LYS A 217 -10.88 -0.55 10.60
C LYS A 217 -10.55 -0.48 9.12
N PRO A 218 -10.91 -1.50 8.31
CA PRO A 218 -10.84 -1.41 6.86
C PRO A 218 -11.59 -0.17 6.36
N VAL A 219 -10.97 0.57 5.45
CA VAL A 219 -11.53 1.83 4.95
C VAL A 219 -12.06 1.72 3.53
N ILE A 220 -11.94 0.54 2.91
CA ILE A 220 -12.38 0.29 1.53
C ILE A 220 -13.38 -0.85 1.53
N ASN A 221 -14.53 -0.58 0.92
CA ASN A 221 -15.54 -1.57 0.59
C ASN A 221 -15.70 -1.63 -0.93
N LEU A 222 -15.71 -2.82 -1.51
CA LEU A 222 -15.96 -3.03 -2.94
C LEU A 222 -17.32 -3.69 -3.13
N LYS A 223 -18.19 -3.00 -3.87
CA LYS A 223 -19.55 -3.43 -4.12
C LYS A 223 -19.88 -3.33 -5.60
N THR A 224 -20.84 -4.14 -6.02
CA THR A 224 -21.42 -4.13 -7.37
C THR A 224 -22.90 -4.46 -7.28
N ILE A 225 -23.56 -4.70 -8.39
CA ILE A 225 -24.98 -5.09 -8.46
C ILE A 225 -25.13 -6.35 -9.29
N ILE A 226 -26.29 -6.97 -9.24
CA ILE A 226 -26.67 -8.00 -10.20
C ILE A 226 -27.13 -7.32 -11.49
N SER A 227 -26.46 -7.60 -12.63
CA SER A 227 -26.89 -7.09 -13.94
C SER A 227 -27.93 -7.98 -14.59
N GLN A 228 -27.81 -9.31 -14.44
CA GLN A 228 -28.75 -10.25 -15.05
C GLN A 228 -28.78 -11.58 -14.29
N ILE A 229 -29.95 -12.22 -14.28
CA ILE A 229 -30.16 -13.54 -13.71
C ILE A 229 -30.54 -14.52 -14.82
N HIS A 230 -29.93 -15.68 -14.85
CA HIS A 230 -30.25 -16.77 -15.78
C HIS A 230 -30.63 -18.05 -15.04
N GLN A 231 -31.68 -18.70 -15.53
CA GLN A 231 -32.01 -20.09 -15.22
C GLN A 231 -31.30 -20.99 -16.21
N ILE A 232 -30.32 -21.77 -15.78
CA ILE A 232 -29.58 -22.69 -16.64
C ILE A 232 -29.89 -24.15 -16.30
N LYS A 233 -29.89 -25.02 -17.33
CA LYS A 233 -30.22 -26.43 -17.17
C LYS A 233 -28.96 -27.25 -16.97
N LYS A 234 -29.15 -28.46 -16.44
CA LYS A 234 -28.08 -29.46 -16.40
C LYS A 234 -27.46 -29.65 -17.79
N GLY A 235 -26.14 -29.53 -17.88
CA GLY A 235 -25.37 -29.65 -19.14
C GLY A 235 -25.08 -28.31 -19.82
N ASP A 236 -25.77 -27.23 -19.44
CA ASP A 236 -25.45 -25.88 -19.95
C ASP A 236 -24.10 -25.42 -19.43
N SER A 237 -23.42 -24.58 -20.21
CA SER A 237 -22.11 -24.02 -19.82
C SER A 237 -22.18 -22.55 -19.46
N VAL A 238 -21.27 -22.11 -18.57
CA VAL A 238 -21.12 -20.72 -18.16
C VAL A 238 -19.70 -20.22 -18.45
N GLY A 239 -19.62 -19.05 -19.05
CA GLY A 239 -18.39 -18.33 -19.30
C GLY A 239 -17.54 -18.86 -20.45
N TYR A 240 -16.42 -18.17 -20.70
CA TYR A 240 -15.48 -18.49 -21.76
C TYR A 240 -14.91 -19.91 -21.64
N ASN A 241 -14.68 -20.56 -22.79
CA ASN A 241 -14.16 -21.94 -22.92
C ASN A 241 -15.05 -22.96 -22.20
N ARG A 242 -16.33 -22.64 -21.99
CA ARG A 242 -17.24 -23.49 -21.21
C ARG A 242 -16.63 -23.86 -19.85
N GLY A 243 -16.01 -22.87 -19.19
CA GLY A 243 -15.21 -23.07 -17.98
C GLY A 243 -15.98 -23.67 -16.80
N PHE A 244 -17.31 -23.61 -16.85
CA PHE A 244 -18.19 -24.30 -15.92
C PHE A 244 -19.28 -25.04 -16.69
N ILE A 245 -19.61 -26.27 -16.31
CA ILE A 245 -20.73 -27.06 -16.84
C ILE A 245 -21.70 -27.34 -15.67
N ALA A 246 -22.94 -26.94 -15.82
CA ALA A 246 -23.96 -27.13 -14.81
C ALA A 246 -24.25 -28.63 -14.57
N LYS A 247 -24.05 -29.12 -13.36
CA LYS A 247 -24.32 -30.52 -12.96
C LYS A 247 -25.80 -30.76 -12.63
N LYS A 248 -26.57 -29.70 -12.42
CA LYS A 248 -28.00 -29.67 -12.14
C LYS A 248 -28.59 -28.38 -12.66
N ASN A 249 -29.92 -28.25 -12.68
CA ASN A 249 -30.56 -26.97 -12.93
C ASN A 249 -30.16 -25.99 -11.82
N MET A 250 -29.81 -24.77 -12.20
CA MET A 250 -29.32 -23.76 -11.26
C MET A 250 -29.64 -22.33 -11.74
N THR A 251 -29.58 -21.41 -10.80
CA THR A 251 -29.73 -19.98 -11.05
C THR A 251 -28.39 -19.29 -10.95
N THR A 252 -28.03 -18.50 -11.94
CA THR A 252 -26.79 -17.77 -11.98
C THR A 252 -27.03 -16.27 -12.08
N ALA A 253 -26.18 -15.47 -11.44
CA ALA A 253 -26.20 -14.02 -11.57
C ALA A 253 -24.90 -13.53 -12.22
N THR A 254 -25.04 -12.58 -13.14
CA THR A 254 -23.92 -11.86 -13.77
C THR A 254 -23.69 -10.54 -13.05
N LEU A 255 -22.46 -10.29 -12.67
CA LEU A 255 -22.02 -9.08 -11.96
C LEU A 255 -21.10 -8.26 -12.88
N PRO A 256 -21.33 -6.93 -13.04
CA PRO A 256 -20.56 -6.04 -13.90
C PRO A 256 -19.23 -5.61 -13.22
N ILE A 257 -18.39 -6.58 -12.94
CA ILE A 257 -17.04 -6.41 -12.41
C ILE A 257 -16.19 -7.59 -12.85
N GLY A 258 -14.98 -7.33 -13.35
CA GLY A 258 -14.11 -8.35 -13.90
C GLY A 258 -12.62 -8.08 -13.70
N HIS A 259 -11.76 -8.75 -14.50
CA HIS A 259 -10.32 -8.63 -14.28
C HIS A 259 -9.75 -7.26 -14.68
N ALA A 260 -10.42 -6.47 -15.52
CA ALA A 260 -10.04 -5.09 -15.80
C ALA A 260 -10.39 -4.12 -14.63
N ASP A 261 -11.17 -4.59 -13.66
CA ASP A 261 -11.50 -3.87 -12.42
C ASP A 261 -10.60 -4.26 -11.25
N GLY A 262 -9.74 -5.28 -11.44
CA GLY A 262 -8.87 -5.79 -10.40
C GLY A 262 -9.31 -7.12 -9.79
N ILE A 263 -10.36 -7.77 -10.33
CA ILE A 263 -10.76 -9.12 -9.91
C ILE A 263 -9.95 -10.16 -10.66
N ASN A 264 -8.93 -10.71 -10.02
CA ASN A 264 -8.02 -11.69 -10.63
C ASN A 264 -8.79 -12.90 -11.19
N ARG A 265 -8.34 -13.44 -12.32
CA ARG A 265 -8.95 -14.63 -12.95
C ARG A 265 -8.93 -15.87 -12.05
N GLN A 266 -8.01 -15.94 -11.10
CA GLN A 266 -7.96 -17.03 -10.12
C GLN A 266 -9.20 -17.09 -9.22
N TYR A 267 -9.98 -16.01 -9.11
CA TYR A 267 -11.27 -16.03 -8.38
C TYR A 267 -12.37 -16.81 -9.10
N GLY A 268 -12.17 -17.25 -10.36
CA GLY A 268 -13.13 -18.06 -11.08
C GLY A 268 -13.33 -19.47 -10.49
N ASN A 269 -14.33 -20.18 -11.01
CA ASN A 269 -14.57 -21.61 -10.79
C ASN A 269 -14.70 -22.03 -9.31
N GLY A 270 -15.25 -21.18 -8.46
CA GLY A 270 -15.55 -21.50 -7.06
C GLY A 270 -14.51 -21.03 -6.06
N GLU A 271 -13.36 -20.53 -6.52
CA GLU A 271 -12.30 -20.03 -5.61
C GLU A 271 -12.72 -18.70 -4.93
N GLY A 272 -13.44 -17.85 -5.66
CA GLY A 272 -14.00 -16.62 -5.11
C GLY A 272 -15.40 -16.79 -4.56
N GLN A 273 -15.74 -16.00 -3.56
CA GLN A 273 -17.10 -15.88 -3.02
C GLN A 273 -17.44 -14.42 -2.86
N VAL A 274 -18.71 -14.08 -3.14
CA VAL A 274 -19.28 -12.76 -2.90
C VAL A 274 -20.49 -12.88 -2.00
N MET A 275 -21.00 -11.76 -1.46
CA MET A 275 -22.20 -11.79 -0.65
C MET A 275 -23.37 -11.12 -1.37
N VAL A 276 -24.47 -11.85 -1.48
CA VAL A 276 -25.75 -11.42 -2.06
C VAL A 276 -26.82 -11.61 -0.99
N ASN A 277 -27.52 -10.56 -0.62
CA ASN A 277 -28.62 -10.60 0.36
C ASN A 277 -28.28 -11.41 1.64
N GLY A 278 -27.04 -11.18 2.18
CA GLY A 278 -26.58 -11.82 3.42
C GLY A 278 -26.12 -13.28 3.28
N LYS A 279 -26.05 -13.83 2.07
CA LYS A 279 -25.59 -15.18 1.80
C LYS A 279 -24.38 -15.20 0.86
N PHE A 280 -23.49 -16.17 1.04
CA PHE A 280 -22.34 -16.36 0.17
C PHE A 280 -22.75 -17.02 -1.16
N ALA A 281 -22.32 -16.43 -2.25
CA ALA A 281 -22.48 -16.91 -3.61
C ALA A 281 -21.09 -17.21 -4.22
N PRO A 282 -20.76 -18.47 -4.53
CA PRO A 282 -19.46 -18.81 -5.15
C PRO A 282 -19.43 -18.35 -6.60
N THR A 283 -18.26 -17.99 -7.08
CA THR A 283 -18.00 -17.70 -8.48
C THR A 283 -18.11 -18.96 -9.33
N ILE A 284 -18.61 -18.85 -10.54
CA ILE A 284 -18.68 -19.95 -11.51
C ILE A 284 -18.15 -19.53 -12.87
N GLY A 285 -17.49 -20.43 -13.54
CA GLY A 285 -16.81 -20.16 -14.81
C GLY A 285 -15.62 -19.20 -14.64
N ASN A 286 -15.05 -18.81 -15.76
CA ASN A 286 -13.90 -17.90 -15.78
C ASN A 286 -14.31 -16.45 -15.54
N ILE A 287 -13.53 -15.70 -14.78
CA ILE A 287 -13.70 -14.24 -14.67
C ILE A 287 -13.42 -13.62 -16.04
N CYS A 288 -14.36 -12.82 -16.55
CA CYS A 288 -14.26 -12.08 -17.79
C CYS A 288 -13.56 -10.73 -17.59
N MET A 289 -13.37 -9.97 -18.68
CA MET A 289 -12.76 -8.64 -18.62
C MET A 289 -13.57 -7.69 -17.71
N ASP A 290 -14.86 -7.64 -17.92
CA ASP A 290 -15.77 -6.67 -17.31
C ASP A 290 -16.86 -7.31 -16.44
N MET A 291 -16.91 -8.64 -16.37
CA MET A 291 -17.99 -9.38 -15.72
C MET A 291 -17.48 -10.65 -15.04
N MET A 292 -18.20 -11.06 -14.00
CA MET A 292 -18.08 -12.39 -13.42
C MET A 292 -19.47 -12.98 -13.14
N MET A 293 -19.56 -14.29 -13.02
CA MET A 293 -20.79 -15.01 -12.74
C MET A 293 -20.71 -15.73 -11.40
N VAL A 294 -21.82 -15.80 -10.71
CA VAL A 294 -21.95 -16.44 -9.40
C VAL A 294 -23.17 -17.37 -9.36
N ASP A 295 -23.11 -18.42 -8.53
CA ASP A 295 -24.23 -19.30 -8.26
C ASP A 295 -25.13 -18.68 -7.18
N VAL A 296 -26.36 -18.35 -7.54
CA VAL A 296 -27.38 -17.79 -6.64
C VAL A 296 -28.56 -18.76 -6.46
N SER A 297 -28.42 -20.04 -6.77
CA SER A 297 -29.52 -21.02 -6.73
C SER A 297 -30.24 -21.12 -5.38
N SER A 298 -29.54 -20.83 -4.28
CA SER A 298 -30.10 -20.85 -2.91
C SER A 298 -30.41 -19.47 -2.33
N ILE A 299 -30.32 -18.43 -3.16
CA ILE A 299 -30.44 -17.03 -2.74
C ILE A 299 -31.64 -16.41 -3.44
N ASN A 300 -32.55 -15.86 -2.65
CA ASN A 300 -33.62 -15.04 -3.21
C ASN A 300 -33.05 -13.66 -3.55
N CYS A 301 -32.95 -13.35 -4.83
CA CYS A 301 -32.38 -12.10 -5.34
C CYS A 301 -32.99 -11.72 -6.68
N GLU A 302 -32.85 -10.44 -7.05
CA GLU A 302 -33.33 -9.88 -8.30
C GLU A 302 -32.26 -9.00 -8.96
N GLU A 303 -32.46 -8.67 -10.23
CA GLU A 303 -31.59 -7.75 -10.97
C GLU A 303 -31.62 -6.38 -10.32
N GLY A 304 -30.43 -5.77 -10.09
CA GLY A 304 -30.25 -4.54 -9.33
C GLY A 304 -29.87 -4.74 -7.87
N ASP A 305 -30.03 -5.95 -7.31
CA ASP A 305 -29.60 -6.22 -5.93
C ASP A 305 -28.12 -5.97 -5.71
N LEU A 306 -27.82 -5.42 -4.52
CA LEU A 306 -26.43 -5.10 -4.12
C LEU A 306 -25.64 -6.38 -3.84
N VAL A 307 -24.44 -6.42 -4.38
CA VAL A 307 -23.46 -7.49 -4.15
C VAL A 307 -22.22 -6.93 -3.48
N ILE A 308 -21.77 -7.55 -2.41
CA ILE A 308 -20.55 -7.20 -1.69
C ILE A 308 -19.44 -8.14 -2.15
N ILE A 309 -18.36 -7.58 -2.73
CA ILE A 309 -17.14 -8.31 -3.09
C ILE A 309 -16.28 -8.46 -1.84
N PHE A 310 -16.00 -7.34 -1.16
CA PHE A 310 -15.43 -7.30 0.18
C PHE A 310 -15.84 -6.01 0.91
N ASP A 311 -15.88 -6.09 2.23
CA ASP A 311 -16.24 -4.97 3.12
C ASP A 311 -15.59 -5.14 4.51
N ASP A 312 -15.94 -4.27 5.44
CA ASP A 312 -15.46 -4.28 6.81
C ASP A 312 -16.25 -5.23 7.75
N LYS A 313 -17.32 -5.88 7.26
CA LYS A 313 -18.26 -6.65 8.11
C LYS A 313 -18.38 -8.12 7.72
N ASN A 314 -18.40 -8.40 6.43
CA ASN A 314 -18.78 -9.72 5.91
C ASN A 314 -17.61 -10.49 5.33
N ILE A 315 -16.92 -9.91 4.35
CA ILE A 315 -15.76 -10.47 3.69
C ILE A 315 -14.66 -9.41 3.71
N SER A 316 -13.65 -9.55 4.56
CA SER A 316 -12.52 -8.62 4.54
C SER A 316 -11.71 -8.78 3.23
N ALA A 317 -11.04 -7.70 2.79
CA ALA A 317 -10.13 -7.80 1.65
C ALA A 317 -8.99 -8.81 1.90
N GLU A 318 -8.60 -9.05 3.16
CA GLU A 318 -7.64 -10.06 3.56
C GLU A 318 -8.19 -11.48 3.27
N ARG A 319 -9.41 -11.80 3.75
CA ARG A 319 -10.05 -13.08 3.48
C ARG A 319 -10.31 -13.29 1.99
N PHE A 320 -10.69 -12.24 1.28
CA PHE A 320 -10.85 -12.31 -0.18
C PHE A 320 -9.52 -12.61 -0.87
N ALA A 321 -8.41 -12.01 -0.43
CA ALA A 321 -7.07 -12.30 -0.94
C ALA A 321 -6.62 -13.74 -0.65
N GLU A 322 -6.84 -14.22 0.56
CA GLU A 322 -6.45 -15.56 1.02
C GLU A 322 -7.07 -16.67 0.15
N SER A 323 -8.28 -16.48 -0.38
CA SER A 323 -8.96 -17.49 -1.20
C SER A 323 -8.20 -17.85 -2.49
N ILE A 324 -7.31 -16.99 -2.95
CA ILE A 324 -6.42 -17.23 -4.10
C ILE A 324 -4.93 -17.21 -3.75
N GLY A 325 -4.59 -17.31 -2.45
CA GLY A 325 -3.22 -17.39 -1.97
C GLY A 325 -2.42 -16.10 -2.09
N THR A 326 -3.08 -14.93 -2.03
CA THR A 326 -2.42 -13.62 -2.07
C THR A 326 -2.70 -12.79 -0.81
N ILE A 327 -2.29 -11.52 -0.81
CA ILE A 327 -2.37 -10.60 0.33
C ILE A 327 -3.28 -9.40 0.02
N SER A 328 -3.84 -8.79 1.06
CA SER A 328 -4.73 -7.61 0.94
C SER A 328 -4.11 -6.46 0.16
N TYR A 329 -2.79 -6.26 0.21
CA TYR A 329 -2.09 -5.23 -0.57
C TYR A 329 -2.34 -5.37 -2.08
N GLU A 330 -2.24 -6.59 -2.61
CA GLU A 330 -2.42 -6.84 -4.04
C GLU A 330 -3.86 -6.57 -4.46
N ILE A 331 -4.82 -7.02 -3.67
CA ILE A 331 -6.24 -6.80 -3.95
C ILE A 331 -6.58 -5.31 -3.97
N LEU A 332 -6.13 -4.56 -2.96
CA LEU A 332 -6.42 -3.14 -2.86
C LEU A 332 -5.77 -2.35 -3.99
N THR A 333 -4.48 -2.60 -4.27
CA THR A 333 -3.73 -1.85 -5.29
C THR A 333 -4.12 -2.23 -6.71
N ALA A 334 -4.77 -3.38 -6.93
CA ALA A 334 -5.30 -3.80 -8.23
C ALA A 334 -6.59 -3.08 -8.63
N LEU A 335 -7.29 -2.42 -7.69
CA LEU A 335 -8.56 -1.75 -7.98
C LEU A 335 -8.40 -0.67 -9.05
N SER A 336 -9.01 -0.90 -10.20
CA SER A 336 -8.95 -0.01 -11.36
C SER A 336 -9.53 1.38 -11.06
N LYS A 337 -8.92 2.43 -11.63
CA LYS A 337 -9.42 3.81 -11.54
C LYS A 337 -10.81 4.00 -12.18
N ARG A 338 -11.29 3.09 -13.04
CA ARG A 338 -12.63 3.16 -13.64
C ARG A 338 -13.76 2.85 -12.65
N ILE A 339 -13.48 2.17 -11.53
CA ILE A 339 -14.46 1.97 -10.46
C ILE A 339 -14.68 3.32 -9.77
N LYS A 340 -15.93 3.73 -9.66
CA LYS A 340 -16.31 4.98 -8.96
C LYS A 340 -15.96 4.88 -7.47
N ARG A 341 -15.19 5.84 -6.95
CA ARG A 341 -14.94 6.00 -5.50
C ARG A 341 -16.04 6.88 -4.91
N VAL A 342 -16.66 6.40 -3.86
CA VAL A 342 -17.70 7.12 -3.11
C VAL A 342 -17.19 7.27 -1.69
N VAL A 343 -17.03 8.51 -1.24
CA VAL A 343 -16.62 8.81 0.14
C VAL A 343 -17.86 8.71 1.01
N LEU A 344 -17.80 7.85 2.02
CA LEU A 344 -18.82 7.77 3.05
C LEU A 344 -18.35 8.63 4.24
N ASN A 345 -19.04 9.72 4.51
CA ASN A 345 -18.85 10.47 5.74
C ASN A 345 -19.56 9.68 6.86
N LEU A 346 -18.81 8.80 7.51
CA LEU A 346 -19.25 8.20 8.75
C LEU A 346 -19.08 9.26 9.84
N SER A 347 -20.18 9.88 10.22
CA SER A 347 -20.32 10.78 11.36
C SER A 347 -19.94 10.09 12.67
#